data_9b018ed6953de91778080d67e69dfcbe
#
_entry.id   9b018ed6953de91778080d67e69dfcbe
#
_cell.length_a   1.000
_cell.length_b   1.000
_cell.length_c   1.000
_cell.angle_alpha   90.00
_cell.angle_beta   90.00
_cell.angle_gamma   90.00
#
_symmetry.space_group_name_H-M   'P 1'
#
loop_
_entity.id
_entity.type
_entity.pdbx_description
1 polymer ?
#
loop_
_entity_poly.entity_id
_entity_poly.type
_entity_poly.pdbx_seq_one_letter_code
_entity_poly.pdbx_strand_id
1 'polypeptide(L)'
;MAERLCMGCMSRIDDSLTVCPACGYAVNTPPCEPYHLMPGTILGGKYIVGKAIGYGGFSVTYIGYDYSIEKKIAIKEYLPSEFATRSAGVSTVSVFSGDRQEQFNGGISKFVDEARRLAKFRGTPGVTDVYDVLEENNTAYIVMEYLDGETLKQYLAREGRIEPLKAVEMMLPIVRTLKTVHGQGLLHRDIAPDNIFITRNGDVKLIDFGAARQATSTDHSKSLSVIVKPGYAPPEQYRSRGDQGAWTDVYGCGATLYRMVTGQTPEDSMDRETQDTLKPPSRFAPDITDNIENAIMNAMSLEISDRTPDMARLEYELTTDDVVARNKVTSRRRDFGVSLIHIYEPTR
;
A
#
# COMPACT_ATOMS: atom_id res chain seq x y z
N MET A 1 28.69 -32.46 7.76
CA MET A 1 27.24 -32.75 8.04
C MET A 1 26.44 -32.23 6.85
N ALA A 2 25.40 -32.92 6.43
CA ALA A 2 24.54 -32.44 5.35
C ALA A 2 23.74 -31.26 5.87
N GLU A 3 23.63 -30.20 5.04
CA GLU A 3 22.89 -29.00 5.36
C GLU A 3 21.70 -28.83 4.40
N ARG A 4 20.61 -28.24 4.89
CA ARG A 4 19.43 -27.84 4.10
C ARG A 4 18.98 -26.42 4.46
N LEU A 5 18.15 -25.85 3.61
CA LEU A 5 17.51 -24.57 3.92
C LEU A 5 16.29 -24.76 4.84
N CYS A 6 16.16 -23.91 5.81
CA CYS A 6 14.95 -23.80 6.62
C CYS A 6 13.85 -23.09 5.82
N MET A 7 12.73 -23.74 5.58
CA MET A 7 11.60 -23.14 4.83
C MET A 7 10.92 -21.98 5.56
N GLY A 8 11.24 -21.78 6.84
CA GLY A 8 10.70 -20.67 7.63
C GLY A 8 11.51 -19.37 7.53
N CYS A 9 12.84 -19.44 7.35
CA CYS A 9 13.71 -18.25 7.36
C CYS A 9 14.86 -18.28 6.34
N MET A 10 14.96 -19.34 5.53
CA MET A 10 16.01 -19.56 4.52
C MET A 10 17.45 -19.59 5.09
N SER A 11 17.61 -19.84 6.40
CA SER A 11 18.94 -20.12 6.99
C SER A 11 19.36 -21.55 6.69
N ARG A 12 20.66 -21.79 6.48
CA ARG A 12 21.22 -23.15 6.42
C ARG A 12 21.20 -23.78 7.81
N ILE A 13 20.70 -24.99 7.91
CA ILE A 13 20.61 -25.75 9.16
C ILE A 13 21.08 -27.19 8.90
N ASP A 14 21.52 -27.86 9.94
CA ASP A 14 21.86 -29.28 9.90
C ASP A 14 20.60 -30.08 9.51
N ASP A 15 20.76 -31.02 8.58
CA ASP A 15 19.66 -31.83 8.03
C ASP A 15 18.98 -32.74 9.07
N SER A 16 19.66 -33.07 10.14
CA SER A 16 19.12 -33.88 11.26
C SER A 16 18.15 -33.12 12.16
N LEU A 17 18.13 -31.77 12.12
CA LEU A 17 17.28 -30.95 12.99
C LEU A 17 15.82 -31.00 12.53
N THR A 18 14.89 -31.24 13.44
CA THR A 18 13.45 -31.20 13.19
C THR A 18 12.83 -29.83 13.39
N VAL A 19 13.53 -28.90 14.09
CA VAL A 19 13.10 -27.53 14.33
C VAL A 19 14.27 -26.59 14.07
N CYS A 20 14.04 -25.50 13.37
CA CYS A 20 15.06 -24.50 13.08
C CYS A 20 15.46 -23.73 14.36
N PRO A 21 16.73 -23.71 14.76
CA PRO A 21 17.15 -22.98 15.94
C PRO A 21 17.09 -21.45 15.80
N ALA A 22 17.08 -20.94 14.55
CA ALA A 22 17.04 -19.49 14.29
C ALA A 22 15.62 -18.90 14.33
N CYS A 23 14.59 -19.66 13.89
CA CYS A 23 13.23 -19.11 13.76
C CYS A 23 12.12 -19.99 14.34
N GLY A 24 12.45 -21.16 14.91
CA GLY A 24 11.47 -22.07 15.50
C GLY A 24 10.58 -22.82 14.48
N TYR A 25 10.83 -22.68 13.18
CA TYR A 25 10.04 -23.37 12.15
C TYR A 25 10.30 -24.88 12.18
N ALA A 26 9.24 -25.67 12.34
CA ALA A 26 9.34 -27.12 12.32
C ALA A 26 9.36 -27.65 10.87
N VAL A 27 10.16 -28.68 10.65
CA VAL A 27 10.20 -29.42 9.36
C VAL A 27 8.81 -29.99 9.09
N ASN A 28 8.40 -30.00 7.83
CA ASN A 28 7.09 -30.48 7.40
C ASN A 28 5.88 -29.67 7.92
N THR A 29 6.09 -28.44 8.42
CA THR A 29 4.97 -27.54 8.71
C THR A 29 4.16 -27.31 7.42
N PRO A 30 2.85 -27.59 7.41
CA PRO A 30 2.01 -27.36 6.25
C PRO A 30 1.92 -25.86 5.94
N PRO A 31 1.52 -25.46 4.72
CA PRO A 31 1.23 -24.07 4.40
C PRO A 31 0.15 -23.51 5.34
N CYS A 32 0.18 -22.19 5.58
CA CYS A 32 -0.80 -21.51 6.44
C CYS A 32 -2.24 -21.69 5.93
N GLU A 33 -2.41 -21.70 4.61
CA GLU A 33 -3.70 -21.93 3.94
C GLU A 33 -3.55 -23.05 2.91
N PRO A 34 -4.59 -23.85 2.67
CA PRO A 34 -4.52 -24.99 1.74
C PRO A 34 -4.17 -24.59 0.30
N TYR A 35 -4.51 -23.37 -0.10
CA TYR A 35 -4.25 -22.81 -1.44
C TYR A 35 -2.87 -22.16 -1.58
N HIS A 36 -2.06 -22.07 -0.53
CA HIS A 36 -0.68 -21.60 -0.63
C HIS A 36 0.22 -22.66 -1.28
N LEU A 37 1.31 -22.22 -1.91
CA LEU A 37 2.37 -23.12 -2.38
C LEU A 37 2.97 -23.89 -1.21
N MET A 38 3.29 -25.15 -1.48
CA MET A 38 4.01 -25.99 -0.52
C MET A 38 5.43 -25.45 -0.33
N PRO A 39 5.90 -25.27 0.94
CA PRO A 39 7.29 -24.98 1.19
C PRO A 39 8.21 -26.03 0.54
N GLY A 40 9.25 -25.58 -0.16
CA GLY A 40 10.12 -26.42 -0.97
C GLY A 40 9.78 -26.43 -2.46
N THR A 41 8.66 -25.83 -2.90
CA THR A 41 8.34 -25.68 -4.33
C THR A 41 9.45 -24.86 -5.00
N ILE A 42 9.87 -25.29 -6.21
CA ILE A 42 10.87 -24.61 -7.03
C ILE A 42 10.17 -23.89 -8.17
N LEU A 43 10.42 -22.59 -8.33
CA LEU A 43 9.92 -21.73 -9.39
C LEU A 43 11.06 -21.35 -10.33
N GLY A 44 10.79 -21.35 -11.65
CA GLY A 44 11.79 -20.99 -12.67
C GLY A 44 13.08 -21.80 -12.59
N GLY A 45 13.06 -23.01 -11.99
CA GLY A 45 14.23 -23.88 -11.81
C GLY A 45 15.31 -23.38 -10.87
N LYS A 46 15.13 -22.22 -10.20
CA LYS A 46 16.19 -21.59 -9.37
C LYS A 46 15.70 -20.96 -8.07
N TYR A 47 14.40 -20.69 -7.92
CA TYR A 47 13.86 -20.06 -6.72
C TYR A 47 13.13 -21.08 -5.86
N ILE A 48 13.58 -21.31 -4.64
CA ILE A 48 12.85 -22.15 -3.69
C ILE A 48 11.88 -21.30 -2.89
N VAL A 49 10.64 -21.76 -2.78
CA VAL A 49 9.57 -21.14 -2.00
C VAL A 49 9.61 -21.65 -0.57
N GLY A 50 9.56 -20.77 0.41
CA GLY A 50 9.37 -21.09 1.82
C GLY A 50 7.96 -20.84 2.30
N LYS A 51 7.80 -20.52 3.57
CA LYS A 51 6.49 -20.18 4.15
C LYS A 51 5.94 -18.87 3.60
N ALA A 52 4.62 -18.74 3.57
CA ALA A 52 3.97 -17.45 3.35
C ALA A 52 4.32 -16.49 4.52
N ILE A 53 4.68 -15.25 4.19
CA ILE A 53 5.02 -14.16 5.12
C ILE A 53 3.99 -13.03 5.09
N GLY A 54 3.12 -13.03 4.08
CA GLY A 54 1.99 -12.11 3.95
C GLY A 54 1.01 -12.62 2.90
N TYR A 55 -0.27 -12.41 3.10
CA TYR A 55 -1.30 -12.76 2.14
C TYR A 55 -2.54 -11.89 2.31
N GLY A 56 -3.30 -11.76 1.24
CA GLY A 56 -4.53 -10.97 1.20
C GLY A 56 -5.41 -11.40 0.04
N GLY A 57 -6.45 -10.65 -0.25
CA GLY A 57 -7.44 -10.98 -1.28
C GLY A 57 -6.89 -11.09 -2.71
N PHE A 58 -5.69 -10.54 -3.01
CA PHE A 58 -5.15 -10.46 -4.38
C PHE A 58 -3.84 -11.23 -4.58
N SER A 59 -3.07 -11.45 -3.52
CA SER A 59 -1.72 -12.01 -3.64
C SER A 59 -1.27 -12.71 -2.37
N VAL A 60 -0.29 -13.59 -2.53
CA VAL A 60 0.42 -14.24 -1.44
C VAL A 60 1.90 -13.91 -1.58
N THR A 61 2.56 -13.52 -0.50
CA THR A 61 4.00 -13.27 -0.47
C THR A 61 4.69 -14.35 0.36
N TYR A 62 5.68 -14.99 -0.22
CA TYR A 62 6.47 -16.04 0.41
C TYR A 62 7.89 -15.54 0.69
N ILE A 63 8.52 -16.02 1.75
CA ILE A 63 9.97 -16.00 1.84
C ILE A 63 10.52 -17.00 0.82
N GLY A 64 11.61 -16.68 0.16
CA GLY A 64 12.26 -17.57 -0.80
C GLY A 64 13.77 -17.46 -0.76
N TYR A 65 14.42 -18.29 -1.58
CA TYR A 65 15.87 -18.32 -1.75
C TYR A 65 16.22 -18.50 -3.22
N ASP A 66 17.11 -17.64 -3.72
CA ASP A 66 17.68 -17.79 -5.05
C ASP A 66 18.95 -18.61 -4.97
N TYR A 67 18.93 -19.83 -5.52
CA TYR A 67 20.08 -20.72 -5.52
C TYR A 67 21.24 -20.23 -6.40
N SER A 68 20.96 -19.43 -7.44
CA SER A 68 21.97 -18.99 -8.38
C SER A 68 22.91 -17.92 -7.81
N ILE A 69 22.42 -17.11 -6.88
CA ILE A 69 23.19 -16.05 -6.21
C ILE A 69 23.23 -16.23 -4.68
N GLU A 70 22.74 -17.37 -4.19
CA GLU A 70 22.71 -17.73 -2.78
C GLU A 70 22.10 -16.65 -1.85
N LYS A 71 20.98 -16.05 -2.28
CA LYS A 71 20.37 -14.90 -1.61
C LYS A 71 18.93 -15.18 -1.17
N LYS A 72 18.60 -14.69 0.02
CA LYS A 72 17.23 -14.62 0.52
C LYS A 72 16.42 -13.61 -0.31
N ILE A 73 15.22 -13.98 -0.73
CA ILE A 73 14.32 -13.19 -1.56
C ILE A 73 12.89 -13.22 -1.00
N ALA A 74 12.04 -12.35 -1.47
CA ALA A 74 10.59 -12.46 -1.35
C ALA A 74 10.00 -12.82 -2.71
N ILE A 75 8.95 -13.65 -2.71
CA ILE A 75 8.24 -14.06 -3.92
C ILE A 75 6.77 -13.70 -3.73
N LYS A 76 6.28 -12.75 -4.53
CA LYS A 76 4.87 -12.34 -4.52
C LYS A 76 4.14 -13.04 -5.66
N GLU A 77 3.11 -13.82 -5.32
CA GLU A 77 2.26 -14.56 -6.25
C GLU A 77 0.97 -13.79 -6.51
N TYR A 78 0.53 -13.67 -7.75
CA TYR A 78 -0.81 -13.19 -8.10
C TYR A 78 -1.83 -14.31 -7.86
N LEU A 79 -2.66 -14.17 -6.84
CA LEU A 79 -3.69 -15.16 -6.48
C LEU A 79 -4.94 -14.45 -5.92
N PRO A 80 -5.74 -13.80 -6.76
CA PRO A 80 -6.96 -13.15 -6.32
C PRO A 80 -8.02 -14.18 -5.97
N SER A 81 -8.37 -14.28 -4.68
CA SER A 81 -9.29 -15.27 -4.13
C SER A 81 -10.72 -15.19 -4.69
N GLU A 82 -11.09 -14.05 -5.28
CA GLU A 82 -12.38 -13.84 -5.94
C GLU A 82 -12.46 -14.56 -7.30
N PHE A 83 -11.32 -14.75 -7.99
CA PHE A 83 -11.26 -15.26 -9.36
C PHE A 83 -10.62 -16.63 -9.47
N ALA A 84 -9.81 -17.02 -8.48
CA ALA A 84 -8.99 -18.22 -8.57
C ALA A 84 -8.73 -18.85 -7.20
N THR A 85 -8.37 -20.12 -7.24
CA THR A 85 -7.95 -20.89 -6.08
C THR A 85 -6.90 -21.91 -6.47
N ARG A 86 -6.41 -22.67 -5.51
CA ARG A 86 -5.49 -23.79 -5.71
C ARG A 86 -5.91 -24.97 -4.83
N SER A 87 -5.82 -26.19 -5.36
CA SER A 87 -5.97 -27.40 -4.56
C SER A 87 -4.74 -27.66 -3.71
N ALA A 88 -4.92 -28.15 -2.51
CA ALA A 88 -3.83 -28.45 -1.60
C ALA A 88 -2.77 -29.37 -2.24
N GLY A 89 -1.50 -29.03 -2.14
CA GLY A 89 -0.37 -29.80 -2.67
C GLY A 89 -0.16 -29.68 -4.20
N VAL A 90 -1.00 -28.92 -4.91
CA VAL A 90 -0.86 -28.67 -6.35
C VAL A 90 -0.28 -27.28 -6.56
N SER A 91 0.69 -27.10 -7.47
CA SER A 91 1.25 -25.76 -7.73
C SER A 91 0.40 -24.92 -8.70
N THR A 92 -0.35 -25.56 -9.60
CA THR A 92 -1.14 -24.88 -10.62
C THR A 92 -2.40 -24.23 -10.04
N VAL A 93 -2.63 -22.98 -10.42
CA VAL A 93 -3.83 -22.22 -10.06
C VAL A 93 -5.02 -22.63 -10.91
N SER A 94 -6.16 -22.84 -10.28
CA SER A 94 -7.45 -23.09 -10.92
C SER A 94 -8.27 -21.81 -10.96
N VAL A 95 -8.56 -21.33 -12.16
CA VAL A 95 -9.33 -20.09 -12.37
C VAL A 95 -10.81 -20.44 -12.51
N PHE A 96 -11.68 -19.64 -11.90
CA PHE A 96 -13.12 -19.82 -12.01
C PHE A 96 -13.60 -19.46 -13.43
N SER A 97 -14.58 -20.21 -13.94
CA SER A 97 -15.08 -20.08 -15.32
C SER A 97 -15.90 -18.80 -15.55
N GLY A 98 -16.10 -18.45 -16.82
CA GLY A 98 -16.87 -17.28 -17.27
C GLY A 98 -16.09 -15.98 -17.20
N ASP A 99 -16.77 -14.87 -16.92
CA ASP A 99 -16.22 -13.51 -16.86
C ASP A 99 -15.00 -13.40 -15.92
N ARG A 100 -14.92 -14.28 -14.90
CA ARG A 100 -13.82 -14.34 -13.95
C ARG A 100 -12.49 -14.75 -14.58
N GLN A 101 -12.52 -15.57 -15.63
CA GLN A 101 -11.34 -15.98 -16.40
C GLN A 101 -10.71 -14.76 -17.10
N GLU A 102 -11.52 -13.93 -17.76
CA GLU A 102 -11.04 -12.72 -18.45
C GLU A 102 -10.48 -11.71 -17.45
N GLN A 103 -11.16 -11.52 -16.32
CA GLN A 103 -10.71 -10.63 -15.25
C GLN A 103 -9.38 -11.10 -14.64
N PHE A 104 -9.24 -12.41 -14.40
CA PHE A 104 -8.00 -13.01 -13.91
C PHE A 104 -6.84 -12.80 -14.88
N ASN A 105 -7.05 -13.09 -16.19
CA ASN A 105 -6.02 -12.91 -17.21
C ASN A 105 -5.62 -11.44 -17.39
N GLY A 106 -6.60 -10.52 -17.37
CA GLY A 106 -6.36 -9.09 -17.38
C GLY A 106 -5.57 -8.62 -16.16
N GLY A 107 -5.81 -9.24 -15.01
CA GLY A 107 -5.11 -8.97 -13.76
C GLY A 107 -3.64 -9.45 -13.78
N ILE A 108 -3.35 -10.63 -14.35
CA ILE A 108 -1.99 -11.13 -14.55
C ILE A 108 -1.17 -10.11 -15.37
N SER A 109 -1.70 -9.68 -16.52
CA SER A 109 -1.00 -8.75 -17.39
C SER A 109 -0.63 -7.46 -16.65
N LYS A 110 -1.56 -6.89 -15.89
CA LYS A 110 -1.31 -5.67 -15.09
C LYS A 110 -0.30 -5.90 -13.97
N PHE A 111 -0.36 -7.06 -13.30
CA PHE A 111 0.58 -7.44 -12.25
C PHE A 111 2.01 -7.56 -12.78
N VAL A 112 2.19 -8.18 -13.96
CA VAL A 112 3.47 -8.30 -14.65
C VAL A 112 3.97 -6.94 -15.13
N ASP A 113 3.11 -6.10 -15.72
CA ASP A 113 3.48 -4.77 -16.20
C ASP A 113 3.89 -3.84 -15.06
N GLU A 114 3.22 -3.93 -13.91
CA GLU A 114 3.61 -3.20 -12.70
C GLU A 114 5.02 -3.60 -12.25
N ALA A 115 5.29 -4.90 -12.15
CA ALA A 115 6.60 -5.40 -11.79
C ALA A 115 7.70 -4.91 -12.75
N ARG A 116 7.43 -4.93 -14.07
CA ARG A 116 8.36 -4.41 -15.10
C ARG A 116 8.61 -2.90 -14.95
N ARG A 117 7.59 -2.12 -14.58
CA ARG A 117 7.75 -0.69 -14.28
C ARG A 117 8.58 -0.47 -13.04
N LEU A 118 8.30 -1.21 -11.96
CA LEU A 118 9.06 -1.13 -10.71
C LEU A 118 10.51 -1.54 -10.87
N ALA A 119 10.81 -2.53 -11.71
CA ALA A 119 12.18 -2.97 -11.99
C ALA A 119 13.08 -1.84 -12.55
N LYS A 120 12.49 -0.79 -13.15
CA LYS A 120 13.23 0.40 -13.61
C LYS A 120 13.78 1.27 -12.47
N PHE A 121 13.21 1.13 -11.27
CA PHE A 121 13.62 1.86 -10.06
C PHE A 121 14.59 1.06 -9.19
N ARG A 122 15.14 -0.04 -9.70
CA ARG A 122 16.11 -0.86 -8.96
C ARG A 122 17.27 -0.01 -8.45
N GLY A 123 17.59 -0.17 -7.16
CA GLY A 123 18.61 0.62 -6.46
C GLY A 123 18.15 2.02 -6.05
N THR A 124 16.90 2.42 -6.31
CA THR A 124 16.35 3.67 -5.80
C THR A 124 16.04 3.53 -4.32
N PRO A 125 16.60 4.37 -3.44
CA PRO A 125 16.26 4.33 -2.01
C PRO A 125 14.75 4.43 -1.80
N GLY A 126 14.21 3.65 -0.89
CA GLY A 126 12.79 3.67 -0.56
C GLY A 126 11.87 2.86 -1.48
N VAL A 127 12.36 2.28 -2.57
CA VAL A 127 11.62 1.30 -3.41
C VAL A 127 12.14 -0.11 -3.13
N THR A 128 11.25 -1.08 -3.05
CA THR A 128 11.64 -2.50 -2.99
C THR A 128 12.14 -2.95 -4.35
N ASP A 129 13.35 -3.52 -4.41
CA ASP A 129 13.96 -3.99 -5.65
C ASP A 129 13.20 -5.20 -6.23
N VAL A 130 12.83 -5.13 -7.50
CA VAL A 130 12.33 -6.27 -8.29
C VAL A 130 13.51 -6.90 -9.03
N TYR A 131 13.68 -8.23 -8.88
CA TYR A 131 14.77 -9.00 -9.45
C TYR A 131 14.35 -9.77 -10.71
N ASP A 132 13.14 -10.36 -10.68
CA ASP A 132 12.64 -11.20 -11.77
C ASP A 132 11.10 -11.27 -11.79
N VAL A 133 10.54 -11.67 -12.93
CA VAL A 133 9.10 -11.93 -13.09
C VAL A 133 8.94 -13.27 -13.81
N LEU A 134 8.12 -14.16 -13.25
CA LEU A 134 7.86 -15.49 -13.80
C LEU A 134 6.37 -15.63 -14.10
N GLU A 135 6.06 -16.27 -15.21
CA GLU A 135 4.71 -16.68 -15.58
C GLU A 135 4.69 -18.22 -15.68
N GLU A 136 4.25 -18.90 -14.62
CA GLU A 136 4.11 -20.36 -14.56
C GLU A 136 2.98 -20.75 -13.61
N ASN A 137 2.63 -22.02 -13.54
CA ASN A 137 1.53 -22.53 -12.69
C ASN A 137 0.17 -21.84 -12.93
N ASN A 138 -0.07 -21.34 -14.15
CA ASN A 138 -1.27 -20.60 -14.53
C ASN A 138 -1.46 -19.31 -13.70
N THR A 139 -0.36 -18.66 -13.29
CA THR A 139 -0.32 -17.39 -12.58
C THR A 139 1.00 -16.68 -12.86
N ALA A 140 1.28 -15.57 -12.15
CA ALA A 140 2.53 -14.84 -12.22
C ALA A 140 3.15 -14.63 -10.83
N TYR A 141 4.46 -14.58 -10.81
CA TYR A 141 5.27 -14.35 -9.62
C TYR A 141 6.22 -13.19 -9.83
N ILE A 142 6.36 -12.34 -8.82
CA ILE A 142 7.38 -11.28 -8.75
C ILE A 142 8.41 -11.72 -7.73
N VAL A 143 9.66 -11.85 -8.17
CA VAL A 143 10.80 -12.10 -7.31
C VAL A 143 11.43 -10.77 -6.93
N MET A 144 11.52 -10.48 -5.63
CA MET A 144 11.93 -9.18 -5.14
C MET A 144 12.82 -9.28 -3.89
N GLU A 145 13.36 -8.16 -3.50
CA GLU A 145 14.14 -8.00 -2.28
C GLU A 145 13.35 -8.50 -1.06
N TYR A 146 13.99 -9.37 -0.26
CA TYR A 146 13.47 -9.71 1.06
C TYR A 146 13.84 -8.60 2.05
N LEU A 147 12.85 -8.01 2.66
CA LEU A 147 13.02 -6.98 3.68
C LEU A 147 12.98 -7.65 5.08
N ASP A 148 13.99 -7.39 5.89
CA ASP A 148 14.05 -7.85 7.29
C ASP A 148 13.65 -6.68 8.19
N GLY A 149 12.54 -6.80 8.90
CA GLY A 149 11.98 -5.72 9.73
C GLY A 149 10.47 -5.90 9.95
N GLU A 150 9.76 -4.80 10.01
CA GLU A 150 8.32 -4.77 10.26
C GLU A 150 7.62 -3.69 9.43
N THR A 151 6.31 -3.81 9.23
CA THR A 151 5.52 -2.74 8.61
C THR A 151 5.33 -1.58 9.60
N LEU A 152 5.13 -0.36 9.08
CA LEU A 152 4.78 0.79 9.93
C LEU A 152 3.49 0.52 10.72
N LYS A 153 2.57 -0.27 10.21
CA LYS A 153 1.37 -0.71 10.93
C LYS A 153 1.71 -1.52 12.18
N GLN A 154 2.64 -2.48 12.07
CA GLN A 154 3.11 -3.29 13.20
C GLN A 154 3.87 -2.43 14.21
N TYR A 155 4.73 -1.53 13.70
CA TYR A 155 5.44 -0.55 14.52
C TYR A 155 4.45 0.32 15.34
N LEU A 156 3.43 0.89 14.68
CA LEU A 156 2.40 1.72 15.33
C LEU A 156 1.50 0.93 16.29
N ALA A 157 1.27 -0.35 16.03
CA ALA A 157 0.52 -1.20 16.96
C ALA A 157 1.28 -1.40 18.29
N ARG A 158 2.61 -1.40 18.26
CA ARG A 158 3.47 -1.52 19.43
C ARG A 158 3.70 -0.17 20.12
N GLU A 159 4.02 0.88 19.37
CA GLU A 159 4.43 2.19 19.92
C GLU A 159 3.24 3.14 20.18
N GLY A 160 2.08 2.89 19.53
CA GLY A 160 0.90 3.73 19.60
C GLY A 160 0.98 4.96 18.69
N ARG A 161 1.77 5.96 19.03
CA ARG A 161 2.04 7.17 18.23
C ARG A 161 3.55 7.45 18.15
N ILE A 162 3.93 8.27 17.20
CA ILE A 162 5.32 8.68 16.98
C ILE A 162 5.41 10.20 17.24
N GLU A 163 6.52 10.63 17.82
CA GLU A 163 6.84 12.06 17.99
C GLU A 163 6.83 12.75 16.61
N PRO A 164 6.25 14.00 16.49
CA PRO A 164 6.00 14.61 15.17
C PRO A 164 7.24 14.77 14.28
N LEU A 165 8.36 15.25 14.82
CA LEU A 165 9.60 15.42 14.04
C LEU A 165 10.14 14.07 13.56
N LYS A 166 10.12 13.05 14.43
CA LYS A 166 10.53 11.69 14.07
C LYS A 166 9.61 11.09 13.00
N ALA A 167 8.30 11.36 13.06
CA ALA A 167 7.36 10.92 12.02
C ALA A 167 7.69 11.54 10.66
N VAL A 168 8.02 12.83 10.63
CA VAL A 168 8.49 13.52 9.42
C VAL A 168 9.80 12.90 8.91
N GLU A 169 10.80 12.71 9.77
CA GLU A 169 12.09 12.10 9.40
C GLU A 169 11.89 10.70 8.76
N MET A 170 10.98 9.90 9.30
CA MET A 170 10.66 8.56 8.76
C MET A 170 9.93 8.65 7.41
N MET A 171 9.06 9.65 7.20
CA MET A 171 8.29 9.79 5.96
C MET A 171 9.02 10.53 4.85
N LEU A 172 9.98 11.38 5.13
CA LEU A 172 10.74 12.12 4.11
C LEU A 172 11.39 11.22 3.04
N PRO A 173 12.04 10.10 3.37
CA PRO A 173 12.54 9.17 2.36
C PRO A 173 11.44 8.67 1.42
N ILE A 174 10.24 8.39 1.94
CA ILE A 174 9.07 7.94 1.15
C ILE A 174 8.59 9.06 0.22
N VAL A 175 8.45 10.29 0.72
CA VAL A 175 8.04 11.47 -0.06
C VAL A 175 9.03 11.71 -1.22
N ARG A 176 10.34 11.63 -0.96
CA ARG A 176 11.39 11.76 -1.98
C ARG A 176 11.36 10.65 -3.02
N THR A 177 11.13 9.42 -2.57
CA THR A 177 10.95 8.26 -3.44
C THR A 177 9.75 8.45 -4.36
N LEU A 178 8.59 8.82 -3.82
CA LEU A 178 7.37 9.06 -4.60
C LEU A 178 7.55 10.21 -5.60
N LYS A 179 8.28 11.28 -5.24
CA LYS A 179 8.63 12.35 -6.18
C LYS A 179 9.37 11.82 -7.41
N THR A 180 10.32 10.91 -7.20
CA THR A 180 11.08 10.26 -8.28
C THR A 180 10.18 9.35 -9.14
N VAL A 181 9.35 8.55 -8.50
CA VAL A 181 8.41 7.61 -9.13
C VAL A 181 7.35 8.36 -9.95
N HIS A 182 6.78 9.43 -9.41
CA HIS A 182 5.82 10.31 -10.12
C HIS A 182 6.43 10.97 -11.34
N GLY A 183 7.71 11.35 -11.27
CA GLY A 183 8.44 11.88 -12.43
C GLY A 183 8.55 10.91 -13.63
N GLN A 184 8.29 9.62 -13.42
CA GLN A 184 8.22 8.59 -14.46
C GLN A 184 6.76 8.18 -14.79
N GLY A 185 5.79 8.94 -14.32
CA GLY A 185 4.36 8.71 -14.57
C GLY A 185 3.77 7.50 -13.84
N LEU A 186 4.40 7.03 -12.77
CA LEU A 186 3.87 5.93 -11.94
C LEU A 186 3.33 6.49 -10.62
N LEU A 187 2.11 6.09 -10.25
CA LEU A 187 1.49 6.41 -8.97
C LEU A 187 1.44 5.15 -8.09
N HIS A 188 1.57 5.32 -6.78
CA HIS A 188 1.46 4.21 -5.83
C HIS A 188 0.01 3.82 -5.53
N ARG A 189 -0.84 4.81 -5.23
CA ARG A 189 -2.31 4.68 -5.03
C ARG A 189 -2.77 3.86 -3.82
N ASP A 190 -1.84 3.41 -2.99
CA ASP A 190 -2.14 2.62 -1.79
C ASP A 190 -1.16 2.93 -0.66
N ILE A 191 -0.87 4.24 -0.47
CA ILE A 191 -0.01 4.69 0.63
C ILE A 191 -0.77 4.55 1.95
N ALA A 192 -0.27 3.67 2.82
CA ALA A 192 -0.81 3.43 4.14
C ALA A 192 0.23 2.70 5.02
N PRO A 193 0.07 2.65 6.34
CA PRO A 193 1.06 2.05 7.24
C PRO A 193 1.41 0.58 6.97
N ASP A 194 0.53 -0.20 6.36
CA ASP A 194 0.79 -1.59 5.99
C ASP A 194 1.60 -1.76 4.69
N ASN A 195 1.74 -0.68 3.90
CA ASN A 195 2.56 -0.64 2.68
C ASN A 195 3.88 0.14 2.86
N ILE A 196 4.18 0.54 4.08
CA ILE A 196 5.47 1.15 4.46
C ILE A 196 6.20 0.17 5.37
N PHE A 197 7.42 -0.19 5.01
CA PHE A 197 8.23 -1.17 5.72
C PHE A 197 9.45 -0.50 6.34
N ILE A 198 9.70 -0.79 7.61
CA ILE A 198 10.85 -0.31 8.37
C ILE A 198 11.81 -1.49 8.51
N THR A 199 12.99 -1.38 7.90
CA THR A 199 14.02 -2.41 8.00
C THR A 199 14.69 -2.39 9.37
N ARG A 200 15.38 -3.45 9.73
CA ARG A 200 16.18 -3.50 10.98
C ARG A 200 17.27 -2.43 11.05
N ASN A 201 17.73 -1.94 9.90
CA ASN A 201 18.72 -0.86 9.84
C ASN A 201 18.09 0.53 9.97
N GLY A 202 16.76 0.62 10.06
CA GLY A 202 16.02 1.88 10.14
C GLY A 202 15.66 2.50 8.78
N ASP A 203 16.02 1.87 7.66
CA ASP A 203 15.59 2.33 6.35
C ASP A 203 14.08 2.13 6.18
N VAL A 204 13.44 3.09 5.51
CA VAL A 204 12.00 3.02 5.22
C VAL A 204 11.79 2.77 3.73
N LYS A 205 11.00 1.75 3.40
CA LYS A 205 10.72 1.34 2.02
C LYS A 205 9.23 1.21 1.75
N LEU A 206 8.83 1.58 0.54
CA LEU A 206 7.50 1.28 0.01
C LEU A 206 7.45 -0.17 -0.49
N ILE A 207 6.39 -0.84 -0.09
CA ILE A 207 6.03 -2.16 -0.61
C ILE A 207 4.65 -2.07 -1.27
N ASP A 208 4.38 -2.95 -2.22
CA ASP A 208 3.05 -3.14 -2.83
C ASP A 208 2.46 -1.88 -3.50
N PHE A 209 2.96 -1.54 -4.68
CA PHE A 209 2.30 -0.58 -5.56
C PHE A 209 0.93 -1.10 -5.99
N GLY A 210 -0.13 -0.29 -5.81
CA GLY A 210 -1.54 -0.72 -5.84
C GLY A 210 -2.16 -0.98 -7.22
N ALA A 211 -1.37 -1.09 -8.32
CA ALA A 211 -1.92 -1.24 -9.67
C ALA A 211 -2.71 -2.55 -9.87
N ALA A 212 -2.33 -3.63 -9.19
CA ALA A 212 -3.06 -4.91 -9.28
C ALA A 212 -4.51 -4.81 -8.74
N ARG A 213 -4.75 -3.95 -7.74
CA ARG A 213 -6.10 -3.73 -7.18
C ARG A 213 -7.03 -2.99 -8.13
N GLN A 214 -6.50 -2.12 -8.99
CA GLN A 214 -7.28 -1.38 -9.99
C GLN A 214 -7.56 -2.22 -11.24
N ALA A 215 -6.90 -3.36 -11.39
CA ALA A 215 -7.10 -4.26 -12.51
C ALA A 215 -8.53 -4.82 -12.60
N THR A 216 -9.21 -4.91 -11.47
CA THR A 216 -10.56 -5.46 -11.36
C THR A 216 -11.67 -4.44 -11.62
N SER A 217 -11.35 -3.14 -11.73
CA SER A 217 -12.34 -2.05 -11.80
C SER A 217 -12.64 -1.53 -13.22
N THR A 218 -12.10 -2.12 -14.29
CA THR A 218 -12.25 -1.60 -15.67
C THR A 218 -13.49 -2.08 -16.40
N ASP A 219 -14.34 -2.92 -15.81
CA ASP A 219 -15.59 -3.34 -16.45
C ASP A 219 -16.78 -2.47 -16.01
N HIS A 220 -17.29 -1.65 -16.95
CA HIS A 220 -18.30 -0.63 -16.72
C HIS A 220 -19.71 -1.14 -16.34
N SER A 221 -19.91 -2.41 -16.11
CA SER A 221 -21.24 -3.01 -15.97
C SER A 221 -21.57 -3.67 -14.63
N LYS A 222 -20.61 -3.85 -13.73
CA LYS A 222 -20.88 -4.41 -12.39
C LYS A 222 -20.06 -3.69 -11.33
N SER A 223 -20.71 -3.25 -10.24
CA SER A 223 -20.13 -2.68 -9.03
C SER A 223 -19.13 -3.64 -8.40
N LEU A 224 -17.92 -3.71 -8.96
CA LEU A 224 -16.80 -4.28 -8.23
C LEU A 224 -16.35 -3.20 -7.25
N SER A 225 -16.50 -3.48 -5.98
CA SER A 225 -16.05 -2.61 -4.89
C SER A 225 -14.58 -2.27 -5.13
N VAL A 226 -14.31 -1.00 -5.42
CA VAL A 226 -12.95 -0.47 -5.42
C VAL A 226 -12.40 -0.73 -4.02
N ILE A 227 -11.44 -1.67 -3.90
CA ILE A 227 -10.85 -1.98 -2.60
C ILE A 227 -9.85 -0.89 -2.27
N VAL A 228 -10.33 0.13 -1.62
CA VAL A 228 -9.55 1.22 -1.04
C VAL A 228 -9.34 0.97 0.46
N LYS A 229 -8.36 1.62 1.05
CA LYS A 229 -8.14 1.58 2.50
C LYS A 229 -8.87 2.74 3.17
N PRO A 230 -9.95 2.48 3.93
CA PRO A 230 -10.67 3.53 4.63
C PRO A 230 -9.74 4.40 5.48
N GLY A 231 -9.93 5.71 5.41
CA GLY A 231 -9.11 6.71 6.08
C GLY A 231 -7.83 7.11 5.35
N TYR A 232 -7.29 6.28 4.42
CA TYR A 232 -6.06 6.58 3.69
C TYR A 232 -6.29 6.92 2.22
N ALA A 233 -7.44 6.58 1.67
CA ALA A 233 -7.80 6.84 0.29
C ALA A 233 -8.60 8.16 0.15
N PRO A 234 -8.24 9.04 -0.79
CA PRO A 234 -9.00 10.27 -1.07
C PRO A 234 -10.26 9.99 -1.89
N PRO A 235 -11.22 10.94 -1.96
CA PRO A 235 -12.52 10.75 -2.61
C PRO A 235 -12.43 10.31 -4.07
N GLU A 236 -11.44 10.80 -4.81
CA GLU A 236 -11.26 10.45 -6.23
C GLU A 236 -10.94 8.98 -6.46
N GLN A 237 -10.44 8.24 -5.44
CA GLN A 237 -10.20 6.80 -5.56
C GLN A 237 -11.48 5.96 -5.43
N TYR A 238 -12.53 6.48 -4.81
CA TYR A 238 -13.83 5.81 -4.69
C TYR A 238 -14.69 5.98 -5.96
N ARG A 239 -14.33 6.94 -6.79
CA ARG A 239 -15.10 7.29 -8.01
C ARG A 239 -14.54 6.54 -9.22
N SER A 240 -15.38 5.88 -10.00
CA SER A 240 -14.98 5.13 -11.21
C SER A 240 -14.29 6.00 -12.29
N ARG A 241 -14.50 7.30 -12.27
CA ARG A 241 -13.88 8.31 -13.15
C ARG A 241 -13.19 9.42 -12.36
N GLY A 242 -12.69 9.09 -11.16
CA GLY A 242 -11.97 10.06 -10.36
C GLY A 242 -10.64 10.45 -11.03
N ASP A 243 -10.33 11.74 -11.01
CA ASP A 243 -9.07 12.27 -11.51
C ASP A 243 -7.95 11.98 -10.53
N GLN A 244 -7.16 10.93 -10.78
CA GLN A 244 -6.07 10.48 -9.93
C GLN A 244 -4.74 11.01 -10.45
N GLY A 245 -3.93 11.54 -9.55
CA GLY A 245 -2.62 12.11 -9.86
C GLY A 245 -1.67 12.05 -8.66
N ALA A 246 -0.58 12.81 -8.72
CA ALA A 246 0.38 12.91 -7.61
C ALA A 246 -0.29 13.29 -6.29
N TRP A 247 -1.32 14.12 -6.35
CA TRP A 247 -2.15 14.53 -5.20
C TRP A 247 -2.89 13.39 -4.52
N THR A 248 -3.16 12.29 -5.23
CA THR A 248 -3.77 11.08 -4.65
C THR A 248 -2.82 10.42 -3.64
N ASP A 249 -1.54 10.25 -3.99
CA ASP A 249 -0.52 9.72 -3.10
C ASP A 249 -0.16 10.72 -1.99
N VAL A 250 -0.25 12.03 -2.27
CA VAL A 250 -0.07 13.09 -1.25
C VAL A 250 -1.09 12.92 -0.13
N TYR A 251 -2.37 12.67 -0.46
CA TYR A 251 -3.39 12.41 0.56
C TYR A 251 -3.03 11.19 1.41
N GLY A 252 -2.62 10.08 0.79
CA GLY A 252 -2.19 8.87 1.51
C GLY A 252 -0.99 9.11 2.44
N CYS A 253 -0.01 9.95 2.01
CA CYS A 253 1.10 10.38 2.86
C CYS A 253 0.62 11.23 4.04
N GLY A 254 -0.27 12.20 3.82
CA GLY A 254 -0.88 13.03 4.86
C GLY A 254 -1.65 12.19 5.88
N ALA A 255 -2.48 11.26 5.41
CA ALA A 255 -3.26 10.35 6.25
C ALA A 255 -2.35 9.40 7.07
N THR A 256 -1.25 8.94 6.47
CA THR A 256 -0.25 8.13 7.17
C THR A 256 0.46 8.96 8.26
N LEU A 257 0.92 10.17 7.94
CA LEU A 257 1.51 11.09 8.92
C LEU A 257 0.51 11.41 10.05
N TYR A 258 -0.74 11.69 9.70
CA TYR A 258 -1.81 11.89 10.70
C TYR A 258 -1.89 10.71 11.67
N ARG A 259 -1.95 9.47 11.13
CA ARG A 259 -1.96 8.25 11.95
C ARG A 259 -0.71 8.12 12.82
N MET A 260 0.46 8.46 12.29
CA MET A 260 1.74 8.37 13.03
C MET A 260 1.74 9.32 14.23
N VAL A 261 1.35 10.58 14.05
CA VAL A 261 1.46 11.60 15.10
C VAL A 261 0.29 11.56 16.09
N THR A 262 -0.91 11.19 15.65
CA THR A 262 -2.10 11.18 16.51
C THR A 262 -2.36 9.84 17.19
N GLY A 263 -1.84 8.74 16.63
CA GLY A 263 -2.22 7.39 17.02
C GLY A 263 -3.63 6.99 16.56
N GLN A 264 -4.34 7.85 15.80
CA GLN A 264 -5.71 7.61 15.33
C GLN A 264 -5.71 7.44 13.80
N THR A 265 -6.43 6.43 13.30
CA THR A 265 -6.75 6.37 11.86
C THR A 265 -7.70 7.52 11.55
N PRO A 266 -7.43 8.35 10.52
CA PRO A 266 -8.34 9.42 10.16
C PRO A 266 -9.69 8.85 9.67
N GLU A 267 -10.72 9.69 9.75
CA GLU A 267 -12.05 9.35 9.22
C GLU A 267 -11.99 9.12 7.72
N ASP A 268 -12.86 8.25 7.22
CA ASP A 268 -12.93 7.96 5.78
C ASP A 268 -13.27 9.23 4.98
N SER A 269 -12.61 9.40 3.84
CA SER A 269 -12.79 10.61 3.03
C SER A 269 -14.23 10.80 2.52
N MET A 270 -14.96 9.71 2.30
CA MET A 270 -16.36 9.77 1.87
C MET A 270 -17.28 10.25 3.01
N ASP A 271 -17.00 9.84 4.25
CA ASP A 271 -17.74 10.34 5.42
C ASP A 271 -17.44 11.83 5.62
N ARG A 272 -16.18 12.23 5.45
CA ARG A 272 -15.74 13.62 5.54
C ARG A 272 -16.35 14.53 4.46
N GLU A 273 -16.64 14.02 3.25
CA GLU A 273 -17.37 14.80 2.21
C GLU A 273 -18.77 15.19 2.68
N THR A 274 -19.40 14.36 3.51
CA THR A 274 -20.73 14.66 4.07
C THR A 274 -20.63 15.69 5.19
N GLN A 275 -19.69 15.48 6.11
CA GLN A 275 -19.38 16.39 7.22
C GLN A 275 -17.91 16.21 7.62
N ASP A 276 -17.08 17.19 7.30
CA ASP A 276 -15.66 17.13 7.69
C ASP A 276 -15.50 17.40 9.18
N THR A 277 -15.27 16.33 9.95
CA THR A 277 -15.07 16.35 11.39
C THR A 277 -13.63 16.02 11.78
N LEU A 278 -12.71 15.97 10.80
CA LEU A 278 -11.30 15.67 11.04
C LEU A 278 -10.69 16.69 12.02
N LYS A 279 -10.23 16.18 13.14
CA LYS A 279 -9.60 17.01 14.19
C LYS A 279 -8.16 17.32 13.82
N PRO A 280 -7.68 18.55 14.08
CA PRO A 280 -6.29 18.87 13.86
C PRO A 280 -5.37 17.99 14.74
N PRO A 281 -4.19 17.57 14.23
CA PRO A 281 -3.24 16.74 14.97
C PRO A 281 -2.87 17.26 16.35
N SER A 282 -2.81 18.58 16.56
CA SER A 282 -2.52 19.22 17.85
C SER A 282 -3.47 18.82 18.98
N ARG A 283 -4.66 18.32 18.66
CA ARG A 283 -5.59 17.78 19.68
C ARG A 283 -5.06 16.50 20.32
N PHE A 284 -4.19 15.75 19.65
CA PHE A 284 -3.66 14.46 20.08
C PHE A 284 -2.15 14.53 20.38
N ALA A 285 -1.44 15.43 19.71
CA ALA A 285 -0.02 15.69 19.81
C ALA A 285 0.22 17.19 20.07
N PRO A 286 0.12 17.68 21.33
CA PRO A 286 0.28 19.10 21.65
C PRO A 286 1.68 19.65 21.36
N ASP A 287 2.63 18.79 21.15
CA ASP A 287 4.04 19.04 20.79
C ASP A 287 4.29 19.21 19.29
N ILE A 288 3.25 19.06 18.45
CA ILE A 288 3.36 19.27 17.02
C ILE A 288 3.54 20.74 16.68
N THR A 289 4.43 21.05 15.74
CA THR A 289 4.62 22.41 15.24
C THR A 289 3.56 22.80 14.21
N ASP A 290 3.25 24.07 14.11
CA ASP A 290 2.21 24.58 13.20
C ASP A 290 2.49 24.20 11.73
N ASN A 291 3.75 24.19 11.29
CA ASN A 291 4.11 23.83 9.94
C ASN A 291 3.80 22.34 9.64
N ILE A 292 4.12 21.43 10.55
CA ILE A 292 3.84 19.99 10.37
C ILE A 292 2.32 19.75 10.39
N GLU A 293 1.59 20.36 11.34
CA GLU A 293 0.13 20.27 11.38
C GLU A 293 -0.49 20.77 10.08
N ASN A 294 -0.09 21.97 9.63
CA ASN A 294 -0.60 22.57 8.40
C ASN A 294 -0.25 21.72 7.15
N ALA A 295 0.96 21.17 7.07
CA ALA A 295 1.35 20.27 5.98
C ALA A 295 0.46 19.00 5.93
N ILE A 296 0.20 18.38 7.09
CA ILE A 296 -0.69 17.20 7.19
C ILE A 296 -2.11 17.58 6.76
N MET A 297 -2.66 18.67 7.28
CA MET A 297 -4.03 19.10 6.98
C MET A 297 -4.19 19.52 5.52
N ASN A 298 -3.21 20.22 4.93
CA ASN A 298 -3.19 20.57 3.51
C ASN A 298 -3.14 19.32 2.62
N ALA A 299 -2.29 18.34 2.96
CA ALA A 299 -2.21 17.07 2.23
C ALA A 299 -3.52 16.27 2.29
N MET A 300 -4.29 16.40 3.37
CA MET A 300 -5.56 15.70 3.58
C MET A 300 -6.80 16.51 3.17
N SER A 301 -6.65 17.63 2.44
CA SER A 301 -7.78 18.37 1.87
C SER A 301 -8.58 17.47 0.93
N LEU A 302 -9.93 17.51 1.04
CA LEU A 302 -10.81 16.68 0.20
C LEU A 302 -10.83 17.19 -1.23
N GLU A 303 -10.93 18.52 -1.42
CA GLU A 303 -10.86 19.14 -2.72
C GLU A 303 -9.42 19.14 -3.26
N ILE A 304 -9.24 18.62 -4.49
CA ILE A 304 -7.92 18.53 -5.16
C ILE A 304 -7.27 19.91 -5.31
N SER A 305 -8.05 20.95 -5.61
CA SER A 305 -7.55 22.33 -5.75
C SER A 305 -6.94 22.92 -4.47
N ASP A 306 -7.39 22.46 -3.32
CA ASP A 306 -6.95 22.91 -2.00
C ASP A 306 -5.86 22.03 -1.42
N ARG A 307 -5.70 20.81 -1.99
CA ARG A 307 -4.70 19.84 -1.55
C ARG A 307 -3.30 20.24 -2.02
N THR A 308 -2.30 19.86 -1.24
CA THR A 308 -0.89 19.89 -1.68
C THR A 308 -0.75 19.12 -3.00
N PRO A 309 -0.26 19.78 -4.09
CA PRO A 309 -0.42 19.22 -5.44
C PRO A 309 0.51 18.04 -5.76
N ASP A 310 1.69 17.99 -5.14
CA ASP A 310 2.70 16.98 -5.44
C ASP A 310 3.67 16.75 -4.28
N MET A 311 4.55 15.76 -4.44
CA MET A 311 5.53 15.37 -3.42
C MET A 311 6.62 16.42 -3.21
N ALA A 312 6.95 17.25 -4.20
CA ALA A 312 7.95 18.31 -4.03
C ALA A 312 7.40 19.40 -3.10
N ARG A 313 6.12 19.73 -3.27
CA ARG A 313 5.44 20.69 -2.39
C ARG A 313 5.23 20.13 -0.99
N LEU A 314 4.88 18.82 -0.86
CA LEU A 314 4.74 18.15 0.44
C LEU A 314 6.09 18.13 1.18
N GLU A 315 7.20 17.80 0.50
CA GLU A 315 8.54 17.84 1.07
C GLU A 315 8.85 19.24 1.60
N TYR A 316 8.58 20.28 0.81
CA TYR A 316 8.77 21.66 1.22
C TYR A 316 7.94 22.01 2.47
N GLU A 317 6.65 21.68 2.49
CA GLU A 317 5.74 21.97 3.59
C GLU A 317 6.12 21.26 4.89
N LEU A 318 6.70 20.05 4.81
CA LEU A 318 7.16 19.30 5.98
C LEU A 318 8.51 19.79 6.54
N THR A 319 9.29 20.55 5.75
CA THR A 319 10.68 20.91 6.10
C THR A 319 10.90 22.41 6.30
N THR A 320 9.87 23.25 6.12
CA THR A 320 9.97 24.71 6.29
C THR A 320 9.01 25.21 7.37
N ASP A 321 9.38 26.29 8.05
CA ASP A 321 8.60 26.87 9.15
C ASP A 321 7.47 27.80 8.67
N ASP A 322 7.41 28.15 7.37
CA ASP A 322 6.49 29.14 6.79
C ASP A 322 5.21 28.56 6.19
N VAL A 323 4.75 27.38 6.65
CA VAL A 323 3.57 26.73 6.07
C VAL A 323 2.28 27.28 6.67
N VAL A 324 1.46 27.91 5.84
CA VAL A 324 0.12 28.42 6.21
C VAL A 324 -0.94 27.41 5.82
N ALA A 325 -1.92 27.17 6.71
CA ALA A 325 -3.09 26.36 6.40
C ALA A 325 -3.85 26.94 5.20
N ARG A 326 -4.05 26.14 4.14
CA ARG A 326 -4.81 26.55 2.94
C ARG A 326 -6.31 26.59 3.20
N ASN A 327 -6.81 25.73 4.09
CA ASN A 327 -8.20 25.70 4.51
C ASN A 327 -8.39 26.46 5.83
N LYS A 328 -8.48 27.78 5.77
CA LYS A 328 -9.39 28.44 6.72
C LYS A 328 -10.78 28.05 6.26
N VAL A 329 -11.45 27.18 7.01
CA VAL A 329 -12.88 26.90 6.87
C VAL A 329 -13.60 28.25 7.03
N THR A 330 -13.72 28.96 5.92
CA THR A 330 -14.76 29.97 5.82
C THR A 330 -16.04 29.15 5.72
N SER A 331 -16.75 29.06 6.84
CA SER A 331 -18.16 28.72 6.88
C SER A 331 -18.89 29.76 6.01
N ARG A 332 -18.80 29.62 4.69
CA ARG A 332 -19.74 30.25 3.79
C ARG A 332 -21.05 29.51 4.01
N ARG A 333 -21.86 30.00 4.98
CA ARG A 333 -23.28 29.85 4.92
C ARG A 333 -23.67 30.20 3.49
N ARG A 334 -24.11 29.20 2.71
CA ARG A 334 -24.91 29.45 1.52
C ARG A 334 -26.19 30.08 2.03
N ASP A 335 -26.22 31.39 2.09
CA ASP A 335 -27.47 32.14 2.13
C ASP A 335 -28.23 31.81 0.86
N PHE A 336 -29.13 30.85 0.96
CA PHE A 336 -30.22 30.73 0.02
C PHE A 336 -31.03 31.97 0.19
N GLY A 337 -30.76 32.98 -0.67
CA GLY A 337 -31.61 34.14 -0.83
C GLY A 337 -33.00 33.67 -1.24
N VAL A 338 -33.89 33.62 -0.24
CA VAL A 338 -35.33 33.52 -0.51
C VAL A 338 -35.71 34.83 -1.15
N SER A 339 -35.83 34.83 -2.49
CA SER A 339 -36.43 35.90 -3.23
C SER A 339 -37.89 35.97 -2.84
N LEU A 340 -38.27 36.96 -2.06
CA LEU A 340 -39.67 37.34 -1.79
C LEU A 340 -40.27 37.80 -3.11
N ILE A 341 -41.08 36.94 -3.71
CA ILE A 341 -41.97 37.30 -4.78
C ILE A 341 -43.07 38.19 -4.18
N HIS A 342 -43.01 39.48 -4.46
CA HIS A 342 -44.13 40.39 -4.22
C HIS A 342 -45.29 40.00 -5.12
N ILE A 343 -46.32 39.41 -4.52
CA ILE A 343 -47.61 39.24 -5.16
C ILE A 343 -48.27 40.62 -5.14
N TYR A 344 -48.41 41.20 -6.34
CA TYR A 344 -49.21 42.41 -6.57
C TYR A 344 -50.69 41.99 -6.66
N GLU A 345 -51.51 42.40 -5.71
CA GLU A 345 -52.99 42.36 -5.83
C GLU A 345 -53.45 43.48 -6.71
N PRO A 346 -54.29 43.25 -7.72
CA PRO A 346 -54.97 44.32 -8.41
C PRO A 346 -56.32 44.64 -7.72
N THR A 347 -56.40 45.81 -7.18
CA THR A 347 -57.68 46.43 -6.80
C THR A 347 -58.48 46.85 -8.08
N ARG A 348 -59.66 46.22 -8.22
CA ARG A 348 -60.80 46.50 -9.13
C ARG A 348 -60.62 46.21 -10.59
#